data_d3d63d86c2368bb1f4621ab390873c3a
#
_entry.id   d3d63d86c2368bb1f4621ab390873c3a
#
_cell.length_a   1.000
_cell.length_b   1.000
_cell.length_c   1.000
_cell.angle_alpha   90.00
_cell.angle_beta   90.00
_cell.angle_gamma   90.00
#
_symmetry.space_group_name_H-M   'P 1'
#
loop_
_entity.id
_entity.type
_entity.pdbx_description
1 polymer ?
#
loop_
_entity_poly.entity_id
_entity_poly.type
_entity_poly.pdbx_seq_one_letter_code
_entity_poly.pdbx_strand_id
1 'polypeptide(L)'
;MTSYRADKIQVLEGLEAVRKRPAMYIGSTDINGLHHLVYEVVDNSIDEALAGFCDTISITINNDNSVEVIDNGRGIPVDIHPVYKTSALEIVLTKLHSGGKFDNQSYKVSGGLHGVGISVVNALSEYMEVEVYKEGRKYFQSYKRGVPTDKVKDLGETKKTGTRVLFMPDKQIFEETEFHFETLAKRMRELAFLNSGIKITLKDSRGKGREHLFYYKGGIVSFVQSLTENKTSITKKVIYLHDTRHNVDVEIALDYIDTYTETVYCYANNIHTKEGGTHLIGFKSALTRVLNDFLKREGYDKKIPQLSGDDVREGLVAIISVKIPNPQFEGQTKMKLGNSEVKGIVESITNEHLAQYFEENPQTVRKILEKCIDTARSRIAAKKARDLTRRKNALENDSLPGKLSDCSERDPSLCELYLVEGDSAGGSAKQGRDRKFQAILPLKGKILNVEKSRLDKILSNDEIKTLITALGAGIGESEFDIAKCRYHKIIIMTDADVDGSHIRTLLLTFFFRYMPELIANGYLYIAQPPLYNIKAGKEQYYAYSDEERDALIKKLDKSKVSIQRYKGLGEMNPEQLWETTMDPEKRTLLQVTLEDEVEADEVFSILMGDAVEPRRKFIEENAHMVENLDL
;
A
#
# COMPACT_ATOMS: atom_id res chain seq x y z
N MET A 1 0.20 25.05 38.09
CA MET A 1 1.24 24.86 37.03
C MET A 1 2.30 23.91 37.58
N THR A 2 2.38 22.69 37.08
CA THR A 2 3.42 21.72 37.44
C THR A 2 4.74 22.20 36.83
N SER A 3 5.71 22.58 37.69
CA SER A 3 7.02 23.05 37.23
C SER A 3 7.74 21.92 36.52
N TYR A 4 8.13 22.13 35.25
CA TYR A 4 9.00 21.26 34.49
C TYR A 4 10.43 21.43 35.00
N ARG A 5 10.94 20.45 35.74
CA ARG A 5 12.28 20.44 36.32
C ARG A 5 13.08 19.24 35.87
N ALA A 6 14.40 19.28 36.04
CA ALA A 6 15.34 18.22 35.62
C ALA A 6 15.02 16.84 36.24
N ASP A 7 14.44 16.78 37.42
CA ASP A 7 14.01 15.56 38.11
C ASP A 7 12.86 14.81 37.37
N LYS A 8 12.19 15.47 36.41
CA LYS A 8 11.14 14.87 35.57
C LYS A 8 11.64 14.35 34.23
N ILE A 9 12.92 14.55 33.93
CA ILE A 9 13.55 14.01 32.73
C ILE A 9 13.92 12.56 32.99
N GLN A 10 13.20 11.62 32.35
CA GLN A 10 13.53 10.20 32.40
C GLN A 10 14.45 9.85 31.21
N VAL A 11 15.60 9.27 31.54
CA VAL A 11 16.49 8.67 30.56
C VAL A 11 16.17 7.17 30.50
N LEU A 12 15.76 6.69 29.33
CA LEU A 12 15.50 5.27 29.10
C LEU A 12 16.70 4.68 28.35
N GLU A 13 17.23 3.60 28.88
CA GLU A 13 18.39 2.93 28.28
C GLU A 13 18.00 1.57 27.66
N GLY A 14 18.66 1.20 26.57
CA GLY A 14 18.55 -0.11 25.96
C GLY A 14 17.13 -0.48 25.50
N LEU A 15 16.73 -1.72 25.73
CA LEU A 15 15.46 -2.29 25.26
C LEU A 15 14.23 -1.80 26.04
N GLU A 16 14.42 -1.18 27.21
CA GLU A 16 13.32 -0.58 27.97
C GLU A 16 12.69 0.59 27.19
N ALA A 17 13.51 1.37 26.48
CA ALA A 17 13.03 2.45 25.61
C ALA A 17 12.11 1.92 24.50
N VAL A 18 12.43 0.76 23.91
CA VAL A 18 11.63 0.10 22.88
C VAL A 18 10.26 -0.31 23.44
N ARG A 19 10.24 -0.96 24.59
CA ARG A 19 8.98 -1.40 25.24
C ARG A 19 8.07 -0.23 25.63
N LYS A 20 8.65 0.91 26.02
CA LYS A 20 7.89 2.10 26.41
C LYS A 20 7.33 2.90 25.21
N ARG A 21 8.00 2.84 24.07
CA ARG A 21 7.63 3.56 22.83
C ARG A 21 7.77 2.66 21.60
N PRO A 22 7.03 1.53 21.53
CA PRO A 22 7.19 0.55 20.44
C PRO A 22 6.92 1.15 19.07
N ALA A 23 5.93 2.03 18.94
CA ALA A 23 5.58 2.67 17.66
C ALA A 23 6.74 3.46 17.02
N MET A 24 7.73 3.93 17.79
CA MET A 24 8.93 4.58 17.23
C MET A 24 9.81 3.62 16.42
N TYR A 25 9.71 2.30 16.65
CA TYR A 25 10.56 1.27 16.06
C TYR A 25 9.81 0.40 15.05
N ILE A 26 8.52 0.14 15.26
CA ILE A 26 7.69 -0.75 14.42
C ILE A 26 6.51 -0.04 13.76
N GLY A 27 6.42 1.31 13.89
CA GLY A 27 5.37 2.14 13.28
C GLY A 27 4.08 2.18 14.09
N SER A 28 3.53 1.05 14.50
CA SER A 28 2.30 0.95 15.29
C SER A 28 2.36 -0.24 16.26
N THR A 29 1.35 -0.39 17.13
CA THR A 29 1.14 -1.57 17.99
C THR A 29 -0.10 -2.37 17.59
N ASP A 30 -0.70 -2.03 16.46
CA ASP A 30 -1.78 -2.76 15.82
C ASP A 30 -1.27 -3.99 15.05
N ILE A 31 -2.13 -4.57 14.23
CA ILE A 31 -1.83 -5.75 13.40
C ILE A 31 -0.64 -5.51 12.45
N ASN A 32 -0.43 -4.29 11.95
CA ASN A 32 0.68 -3.96 11.05
C ASN A 32 2.02 -4.01 11.80
N GLY A 33 2.07 -3.40 12.99
CA GLY A 33 3.24 -3.48 13.87
C GLY A 33 3.54 -4.92 14.30
N LEU A 34 2.50 -5.74 14.50
CA LEU A 34 2.66 -7.16 14.79
C LEU A 34 3.36 -7.91 13.64
N HIS A 35 2.88 -7.74 12.40
CA HIS A 35 3.50 -8.36 11.22
C HIS A 35 4.91 -7.85 10.97
N HIS A 36 5.20 -6.60 11.33
CA HIS A 36 6.54 -6.02 11.20
C HIS A 36 7.60 -6.78 11.98
N LEU A 37 7.25 -7.41 13.12
CA LEU A 37 8.18 -8.28 13.84
C LEU A 37 8.67 -9.45 12.97
N VAL A 38 7.79 -10.07 12.19
CA VAL A 38 8.16 -11.15 11.26
C VAL A 38 9.05 -10.61 10.16
N TYR A 39 8.71 -9.44 9.61
CA TYR A 39 9.51 -8.81 8.54
C TYR A 39 10.95 -8.53 8.99
N GLU A 40 11.16 -8.00 10.19
CA GLU A 40 12.50 -7.74 10.73
C GLU A 40 13.36 -9.02 10.87
N VAL A 41 12.75 -10.15 11.24
CA VAL A 41 13.47 -11.43 11.33
C VAL A 41 13.77 -11.97 9.93
N VAL A 42 12.79 -11.96 9.02
CA VAL A 42 12.95 -12.43 7.64
C VAL A 42 13.94 -11.58 6.87
N ASP A 43 13.91 -10.27 7.02
CA ASP A 43 14.85 -9.35 6.36
C ASP A 43 16.31 -9.64 6.75
N ASN A 44 16.57 -10.15 7.95
CA ASN A 44 17.92 -10.62 8.31
C ASN A 44 18.35 -11.85 7.50
N SER A 45 17.44 -12.79 7.26
CA SER A 45 17.68 -13.95 6.40
C SER A 45 17.84 -13.56 4.93
N ILE A 46 17.09 -12.56 4.46
CA ILE A 46 17.23 -11.96 3.13
C ILE A 46 18.58 -11.25 2.97
N ASP A 47 19.08 -10.57 4.00
CA ASP A 47 20.41 -9.96 3.97
C ASP A 47 21.53 -11.03 3.83
N GLU A 48 21.37 -12.21 4.43
CA GLU A 48 22.26 -13.37 4.18
C GLU A 48 22.15 -13.87 2.73
N ALA A 49 20.95 -13.82 2.14
CA ALA A 49 20.76 -14.17 0.74
C ALA A 49 21.38 -13.15 -0.21
N LEU A 50 21.25 -11.85 0.05
CA LEU A 50 21.94 -10.78 -0.69
C LEU A 50 23.46 -10.89 -0.59
N ALA A 51 23.98 -11.39 0.53
CA ALA A 51 25.40 -11.67 0.70
C ALA A 51 25.82 -13.00 0.02
N GLY A 52 24.90 -13.76 -0.56
CA GLY A 52 25.16 -15.01 -1.29
C GLY A 52 25.32 -16.26 -0.41
N PHE A 53 24.90 -16.21 0.85
CA PHE A 53 25.07 -17.31 1.80
C PHE A 53 23.78 -18.03 2.18
N CYS A 54 22.61 -17.53 1.78
CA CYS A 54 21.31 -18.11 2.06
C CYS A 54 20.51 -18.30 0.78
N ASP A 55 19.89 -19.46 0.59
CA ASP A 55 18.99 -19.75 -0.54
C ASP A 55 17.63 -20.32 -0.10
N THR A 56 17.47 -20.58 1.19
CA THR A 56 16.24 -21.20 1.73
C THR A 56 15.85 -20.57 3.07
N ILE A 57 14.62 -20.09 3.14
CA ILE A 57 14.02 -19.51 4.34
C ILE A 57 12.70 -20.23 4.59
N SER A 58 12.45 -20.63 5.84
CA SER A 58 11.21 -21.24 6.27
C SER A 58 10.59 -20.44 7.41
N ILE A 59 9.34 -20.03 7.25
CA ILE A 59 8.56 -19.31 8.24
C ILE A 59 7.39 -20.20 8.67
N THR A 60 7.19 -20.39 9.97
CA THR A 60 6.08 -21.18 10.50
C THR A 60 5.32 -20.40 11.56
N ILE A 61 4.02 -20.22 11.36
CA ILE A 61 3.10 -19.74 12.38
C ILE A 61 2.65 -21.00 13.16
N ASN A 62 2.99 -21.07 14.44
CA ASN A 62 2.68 -22.20 15.29
C ASN A 62 1.25 -22.13 15.85
N ASN A 63 0.75 -23.24 16.42
CA ASN A 63 -0.59 -23.33 17.01
C ASN A 63 -0.82 -22.36 18.17
N ASP A 64 0.23 -21.96 18.87
CA ASP A 64 0.20 -21.02 19.98
C ASP A 64 0.37 -19.54 19.56
N ASN A 65 0.38 -19.26 18.25
CA ASN A 65 0.69 -17.97 17.65
C ASN A 65 2.14 -17.51 17.83
N SER A 66 3.07 -18.36 18.23
CA SER A 66 4.49 -18.06 18.06
C SER A 66 4.89 -18.18 16.59
N VAL A 67 5.92 -17.43 16.18
CA VAL A 67 6.47 -17.52 14.81
C VAL A 67 7.90 -18.02 14.87
N GLU A 68 8.18 -18.99 14.02
CA GLU A 68 9.50 -19.55 13.81
C GLU A 68 10.02 -19.15 12.42
N VAL A 69 11.23 -18.63 12.35
CA VAL A 69 11.94 -18.33 11.11
C VAL A 69 13.27 -19.07 11.10
N ILE A 70 13.51 -19.84 10.04
CA ILE A 70 14.73 -20.63 9.85
C ILE A 70 15.35 -20.24 8.52
N ASP A 71 16.64 -19.91 8.52
CA ASP A 71 17.47 -19.75 7.32
C ASP A 71 18.62 -20.74 7.29
N ASN A 72 19.25 -20.89 6.11
CA ASN A 72 20.45 -21.69 5.91
C ASN A 72 21.70 -20.83 5.66
N GLY A 73 21.72 -19.59 6.18
CA GLY A 73 22.82 -18.65 6.06
C GLY A 73 24.07 -19.04 6.87
N ARG A 74 24.95 -18.07 7.13
CA ARG A 74 26.22 -18.28 7.89
C ARG A 74 26.02 -18.45 9.39
N GLY A 75 24.84 -18.09 9.92
CA GLY A 75 24.56 -18.01 11.35
C GLY A 75 25.16 -16.77 12.03
N ILE A 76 24.45 -16.21 13.00
CA ILE A 76 24.91 -15.07 13.79
C ILE A 76 26.23 -15.43 14.51
N PRO A 77 27.23 -14.51 14.60
CA PRO A 77 28.46 -14.78 15.37
C PRO A 77 28.14 -15.07 16.85
N VAL A 78 28.79 -16.09 17.41
CA VAL A 78 28.60 -16.52 18.81
C VAL A 78 29.85 -16.27 19.67
N ASP A 79 30.95 -15.84 19.04
CA ASP A 79 32.24 -15.55 19.71
C ASP A 79 32.07 -14.49 20.80
N ILE A 80 32.98 -14.53 21.77
CA ILE A 80 33.03 -13.52 22.83
C ILE A 80 33.55 -12.20 22.29
N HIS A 81 32.73 -11.18 22.36
CA HIS A 81 33.09 -9.84 21.88
C HIS A 81 34.25 -9.25 22.75
N PRO A 82 35.32 -8.74 22.14
CA PRO A 82 36.53 -8.35 22.87
C PRO A 82 36.30 -7.24 23.91
N VAL A 83 35.36 -6.31 23.65
CA VAL A 83 35.06 -5.18 24.55
C VAL A 83 34.00 -5.54 25.59
N TYR A 84 32.90 -6.12 25.18
CA TYR A 84 31.74 -6.37 26.04
C TYR A 84 31.85 -7.66 26.87
N LYS A 85 32.81 -8.56 26.56
CA LYS A 85 33.07 -9.82 27.25
C LYS A 85 31.84 -10.76 27.34
N THR A 86 30.88 -10.56 26.42
CA THR A 86 29.69 -11.40 26.20
C THR A 86 29.65 -11.91 24.79
N SER A 87 28.85 -12.93 24.51
CA SER A 87 28.67 -13.46 23.13
C SER A 87 28.16 -12.38 22.19
N ALA A 88 28.65 -12.35 20.95
CA ALA A 88 28.14 -11.47 19.90
C ALA A 88 26.64 -11.69 19.66
N LEU A 89 26.14 -12.93 19.76
CA LEU A 89 24.71 -13.27 19.69
C LEU A 89 23.91 -12.47 20.75
N GLU A 90 24.35 -12.49 22.00
CA GLU A 90 23.68 -11.76 23.09
C GLU A 90 23.69 -10.24 22.85
N ILE A 91 24.81 -9.71 22.35
CA ILE A 91 24.93 -8.27 22.05
C ILE A 91 23.93 -7.86 20.96
N VAL A 92 23.87 -8.60 19.85
CA VAL A 92 22.96 -8.30 18.73
C VAL A 92 21.49 -8.36 19.15
N LEU A 93 21.15 -9.22 20.10
CA LEU A 93 19.77 -9.41 20.57
C LEU A 93 19.37 -8.49 21.72
N THR A 94 20.33 -7.89 22.43
CA THR A 94 20.05 -7.10 23.64
C THR A 94 20.48 -5.65 23.58
N LYS A 95 21.28 -5.27 22.59
CA LYS A 95 21.75 -3.88 22.43
C LYS A 95 21.26 -3.29 21.11
N LEU A 96 20.70 -2.08 21.21
CA LEU A 96 20.35 -1.28 20.02
C LEU A 96 21.63 -0.83 19.32
N HIS A 97 21.52 -0.61 18.02
CA HIS A 97 22.63 -0.16 17.17
C HIS A 97 23.85 -1.09 17.21
N SER A 98 23.58 -2.40 17.24
CA SER A 98 24.59 -3.44 17.23
C SER A 98 24.39 -4.38 16.04
N GLY A 99 25.48 -4.80 15.40
CA GLY A 99 25.41 -5.77 14.29
C GLY A 99 26.56 -5.62 13.30
N GLY A 100 26.80 -6.67 12.52
CA GLY A 100 27.85 -6.71 11.49
C GLY A 100 27.55 -5.91 10.22
N LYS A 101 26.35 -5.32 10.12
CA LYS A 101 25.89 -4.56 8.93
C LYS A 101 26.46 -3.12 8.88
N PHE A 102 27.09 -2.65 9.95
CA PHE A 102 27.83 -1.40 9.96
C PHE A 102 29.22 -1.50 9.29
N ASP A 103 29.68 -2.74 9.04
CA ASP A 103 30.94 -2.99 8.32
C ASP A 103 30.64 -3.46 6.89
N ASN A 104 31.00 -2.62 5.91
CA ASN A 104 30.83 -2.90 4.48
C ASN A 104 31.66 -4.10 3.98
N GLN A 105 32.58 -4.67 4.82
CA GLN A 105 33.32 -5.88 4.47
C GLN A 105 32.46 -7.14 4.64
N SER A 106 31.57 -7.14 5.65
CA SER A 106 30.72 -8.30 5.96
C SER A 106 29.44 -8.33 5.11
N TYR A 107 28.87 -7.16 4.81
CA TYR A 107 27.67 -7.00 3.96
C TYR A 107 27.88 -5.81 3.02
N LYS A 108 28.04 -6.09 1.72
CA LYS A 108 28.14 -5.03 0.69
C LYS A 108 26.82 -4.29 0.50
N VAL A 109 25.71 -5.00 0.65
CA VAL A 109 24.34 -4.50 0.53
C VAL A 109 23.51 -5.13 1.64
N SER A 110 22.68 -4.36 2.33
CA SER A 110 21.72 -4.85 3.31
C SER A 110 20.48 -3.95 3.36
N GLY A 111 19.33 -4.53 3.68
CA GLY A 111 18.09 -3.79 3.99
C GLY A 111 18.07 -3.28 5.44
N GLY A 112 18.73 -4.00 6.35
CA GLY A 112 18.86 -3.63 7.76
C GLY A 112 19.97 -2.61 7.99
N LEU A 113 19.63 -1.33 8.16
CA LEU A 113 20.58 -0.22 8.26
C LEU A 113 20.91 0.20 9.68
N HIS A 114 20.00 0.01 10.62
CA HIS A 114 20.07 0.63 11.94
C HIS A 114 20.61 -0.30 13.03
N GLY A 115 20.77 -1.61 12.75
CA GLY A 115 21.21 -2.61 13.73
C GLY A 115 20.29 -2.72 14.95
N VAL A 116 18.97 -2.56 14.74
CA VAL A 116 17.97 -2.59 15.81
C VAL A 116 16.90 -3.66 15.63
N GLY A 117 16.65 -4.16 14.42
CA GLY A 117 15.49 -4.99 14.09
C GLY A 117 15.31 -6.19 15.03
N ILE A 118 16.29 -7.09 15.09
CA ILE A 118 16.15 -8.30 15.91
C ILE A 118 16.10 -8.00 17.42
N SER A 119 16.78 -6.96 17.90
CA SER A 119 16.73 -6.55 19.30
C SER A 119 15.38 -5.92 19.64
N VAL A 120 14.73 -5.24 18.71
CA VAL A 120 13.36 -4.74 18.82
C VAL A 120 12.37 -5.90 18.90
N VAL A 121 12.48 -6.90 18.02
CA VAL A 121 11.65 -8.12 18.10
C VAL A 121 11.79 -8.80 19.46
N ASN A 122 13.02 -8.95 19.95
CA ASN A 122 13.28 -9.52 21.28
C ASN A 122 12.63 -8.70 22.41
N ALA A 123 12.76 -7.37 22.37
CA ALA A 123 12.15 -6.48 23.37
C ALA A 123 10.62 -6.55 23.41
N LEU A 124 9.99 -6.73 22.24
CA LEU A 124 8.53 -6.75 22.08
C LEU A 124 7.92 -8.17 22.12
N SER A 125 8.76 -9.18 22.37
CA SER A 125 8.33 -10.57 22.54
C SER A 125 8.20 -10.95 24.02
N GLU A 126 7.20 -11.74 24.35
CA GLU A 126 7.07 -12.35 25.68
C GLU A 126 8.22 -13.31 25.94
N TYR A 127 8.53 -14.15 24.95
CA TYR A 127 9.74 -14.97 24.92
C TYR A 127 10.32 -15.06 23.50
N MET A 128 11.61 -15.29 23.42
CA MET A 128 12.34 -15.55 22.18
C MET A 128 13.37 -16.64 22.40
N GLU A 129 13.51 -17.53 21.43
CA GLU A 129 14.55 -18.55 21.39
C GLU A 129 15.36 -18.39 20.10
N VAL A 130 16.66 -18.45 20.20
CA VAL A 130 17.55 -18.39 19.06
C VAL A 130 18.50 -19.58 19.06
N GLU A 131 18.51 -20.33 17.95
CA GLU A 131 19.49 -21.36 17.65
C GLU A 131 20.39 -20.87 16.51
N VAL A 132 21.68 -21.04 16.68
CA VAL A 132 22.67 -20.71 15.66
C VAL A 132 23.42 -21.97 15.29
N TYR A 133 23.49 -22.26 14.00
CA TYR A 133 24.22 -23.38 13.41
C TYR A 133 25.45 -22.82 12.69
N LYS A 134 26.61 -22.90 13.33
CA LYS A 134 27.84 -22.27 12.85
C LYS A 134 29.06 -23.13 13.16
N GLU A 135 29.97 -23.23 12.19
CA GLU A 135 31.26 -23.92 12.35
C GLU A 135 31.13 -25.36 12.87
N GLY A 136 30.08 -26.07 12.40
CA GLY A 136 29.81 -27.45 12.78
C GLY A 136 29.21 -27.65 14.17
N ARG A 137 28.79 -26.57 14.84
CA ARG A 137 28.22 -26.61 16.19
C ARG A 137 26.87 -25.90 16.23
N LYS A 138 26.02 -26.35 17.17
CA LYS A 138 24.72 -25.76 17.46
C LYS A 138 24.79 -24.99 18.77
N TYR A 139 24.42 -23.72 18.74
CA TYR A 139 24.34 -22.84 19.90
C TYR A 139 22.90 -22.45 20.17
N PHE A 140 22.56 -22.19 21.42
CA PHE A 140 21.21 -21.82 21.86
C PHE A 140 21.26 -20.73 22.94
N GLN A 141 20.35 -19.79 22.84
CA GLN A 141 20.06 -18.83 23.90
C GLN A 141 18.58 -18.46 23.87
N SER A 142 17.98 -18.25 25.04
CA SER A 142 16.59 -17.83 25.19
C SER A 142 16.48 -16.52 25.94
N TYR A 143 15.38 -15.82 25.68
CA TYR A 143 15.14 -14.47 26.19
C TYR A 143 13.69 -14.34 26.66
N LYS A 144 13.47 -13.47 27.64
CA LYS A 144 12.15 -13.08 28.11
C LYS A 144 12.07 -11.56 28.16
N ARG A 145 11.20 -11.00 27.31
CA ARG A 145 11.00 -9.53 27.18
C ARG A 145 12.31 -8.75 27.00
N GLY A 146 13.17 -9.25 26.11
CA GLY A 146 14.46 -8.63 25.81
C GLY A 146 15.60 -9.01 26.75
N VAL A 147 15.34 -9.72 27.84
CA VAL A 147 16.35 -10.10 28.84
C VAL A 147 16.78 -11.55 28.61
N PRO A 148 18.08 -11.86 28.50
CA PRO A 148 18.55 -13.23 28.37
C PRO A 148 18.24 -14.03 29.64
N THR A 149 17.73 -15.26 29.48
CA THR A 149 17.40 -16.15 30.62
C THR A 149 18.62 -16.92 31.07
N ASP A 150 19.53 -17.19 30.15
CA ASP A 150 20.76 -17.96 30.34
C ASP A 150 21.88 -17.42 29.44
N LYS A 151 23.11 -17.86 29.69
CA LYS A 151 24.23 -17.66 28.77
C LYS A 151 24.06 -18.52 27.53
N VAL A 152 24.72 -18.17 26.43
CA VAL A 152 24.77 -18.99 25.22
C VAL A 152 25.26 -20.40 25.57
N LYS A 153 24.45 -21.41 25.21
CA LYS A 153 24.74 -22.84 25.43
C LYS A 153 25.21 -23.48 24.12
N ASP A 154 26.28 -24.23 24.18
CA ASP A 154 26.71 -25.09 23.11
C ASP A 154 25.98 -26.44 23.24
N LEU A 155 25.18 -26.80 22.24
CA LEU A 155 24.35 -28.01 22.21
C LEU A 155 25.00 -29.18 21.45
N GLY A 156 26.25 -29.03 21.00
CA GLY A 156 27.01 -30.08 20.32
C GLY A 156 27.12 -29.90 18.80
N GLU A 157 27.50 -30.98 18.13
CA GLU A 157 27.80 -30.98 16.70
C GLU A 157 26.56 -30.95 15.82
N THR A 158 26.66 -30.29 14.67
CA THR A 158 25.62 -30.24 13.64
C THR A 158 26.24 -30.15 12.25
N LYS A 159 25.48 -30.62 11.24
CA LYS A 159 25.83 -30.43 9.82
C LYS A 159 25.08 -29.24 9.21
N LYS A 160 24.15 -28.63 9.95
CA LYS A 160 23.36 -27.50 9.48
C LYS A 160 24.17 -26.21 9.60
N THR A 161 23.84 -25.22 8.76
CA THR A 161 24.26 -23.83 8.88
C THR A 161 23.03 -22.93 8.96
N GLY A 162 23.15 -21.72 9.51
CA GLY A 162 22.09 -20.74 9.53
C GLY A 162 21.62 -20.35 10.93
N THR A 163 20.47 -19.72 10.98
CA THR A 163 19.86 -19.24 12.22
C THR A 163 18.39 -19.70 12.29
N ARG A 164 17.95 -20.08 13.48
CA ARG A 164 16.54 -20.30 13.83
C ARG A 164 16.16 -19.29 14.88
N VAL A 165 15.11 -18.53 14.63
CA VAL A 165 14.50 -17.60 15.59
C VAL A 165 13.07 -18.02 15.82
N LEU A 166 12.69 -18.28 17.08
CA LEU A 166 11.33 -18.50 17.51
C LEU A 166 10.94 -17.38 18.47
N PHE A 167 9.82 -16.71 18.24
CA PHE A 167 9.35 -15.64 19.13
C PHE A 167 7.84 -15.65 19.31
N MET A 168 7.38 -15.18 20.48
CA MET A 168 5.99 -14.98 20.82
C MET A 168 5.76 -13.49 21.12
N PRO A 169 4.90 -12.78 20.38
CA PRO A 169 4.57 -11.39 20.66
C PRO A 169 4.04 -11.18 22.10
N ASP A 170 4.44 -10.08 22.73
CA ASP A 170 3.99 -9.77 24.09
C ASP A 170 2.61 -9.11 24.09
N LYS A 171 1.61 -9.80 24.66
CA LYS A 171 0.22 -9.30 24.83
C LYS A 171 0.11 -8.02 25.68
N GLN A 172 1.18 -7.61 26.37
CA GLN A 172 1.22 -6.33 27.08
C GLN A 172 1.50 -5.15 26.15
N ILE A 173 1.96 -5.41 24.93
CA ILE A 173 2.36 -4.42 23.92
C ILE A 173 1.32 -4.35 22.79
N PHE A 174 0.92 -5.52 22.28
CA PHE A 174 0.03 -5.63 21.13
C PHE A 174 -1.41 -5.85 21.59
N GLU A 175 -2.35 -5.13 20.98
CA GLU A 175 -3.79 -5.30 21.21
C GLU A 175 -4.26 -6.62 20.62
N GLU A 176 -3.70 -6.99 19.48
CA GLU A 176 -3.91 -8.25 18.78
C GLU A 176 -2.59 -8.99 18.60
N THR A 177 -2.59 -10.31 18.79
CA THR A 177 -1.40 -11.17 18.65
C THR A 177 -1.60 -12.30 17.65
N GLU A 178 -2.65 -12.25 16.84
CA GLU A 178 -2.93 -13.24 15.82
C GLU A 178 -2.34 -12.81 14.47
N PHE A 179 -1.41 -13.61 13.95
CA PHE A 179 -0.79 -13.33 12.64
C PHE A 179 -1.73 -13.73 11.50
N HIS A 180 -1.84 -12.86 10.49
CA HIS A 180 -2.59 -13.13 9.28
C HIS A 180 -1.68 -13.77 8.22
N PHE A 181 -2.04 -14.98 7.80
CA PHE A 181 -1.26 -15.72 6.81
C PHE A 181 -1.14 -14.97 5.48
N GLU A 182 -2.25 -14.41 4.99
CA GLU A 182 -2.26 -13.73 3.68
C GLU A 182 -1.35 -12.49 3.68
N THR A 183 -1.35 -11.71 4.75
CA THR A 183 -0.48 -10.54 4.90
C THR A 183 1.00 -10.93 4.85
N LEU A 184 1.38 -12.00 5.55
CA LEU A 184 2.75 -12.53 5.48
C LEU A 184 3.05 -13.13 4.11
N ALA A 185 2.11 -13.86 3.50
CA ALA A 185 2.27 -14.50 2.21
C ALA A 185 2.59 -13.49 1.10
N LYS A 186 1.94 -12.32 1.10
CA LYS A 186 2.21 -11.22 0.17
C LYS A 186 3.65 -10.75 0.26
N ARG A 187 4.11 -10.42 1.47
CA ARG A 187 5.49 -9.96 1.67
C ARG A 187 6.51 -11.02 1.28
N MET A 188 6.26 -12.30 1.59
CA MET A 188 7.14 -13.41 1.20
C MET A 188 7.20 -13.59 -0.32
N ARG A 189 6.07 -13.44 -1.01
CA ARG A 189 5.99 -13.46 -2.48
C ARG A 189 6.83 -12.35 -3.09
N GLU A 190 6.69 -11.12 -2.61
CA GLU A 190 7.44 -9.95 -3.07
C GLU A 190 8.97 -10.16 -2.88
N LEU A 191 9.41 -10.59 -1.68
CA LEU A 191 10.80 -10.89 -1.40
C LEU A 191 11.37 -11.99 -2.29
N ALA A 192 10.57 -13.02 -2.61
CA ALA A 192 10.99 -14.10 -3.51
C ALA A 192 11.13 -13.63 -4.97
N PHE A 193 10.32 -12.66 -5.43
CA PHE A 193 10.49 -12.03 -6.73
C PHE A 193 11.73 -11.14 -6.80
N LEU A 194 12.00 -10.37 -5.75
CA LEU A 194 13.15 -9.46 -5.69
C LEU A 194 14.49 -10.18 -5.55
N ASN A 195 14.48 -11.43 -5.08
CA ASN A 195 15.68 -12.24 -4.87
C ASN A 195 15.60 -13.54 -5.67
N SER A 196 15.96 -13.45 -6.95
CA SER A 196 15.90 -14.58 -7.88
C SER A 196 16.58 -15.83 -7.32
N GLY A 197 15.85 -16.95 -7.32
CA GLY A 197 16.37 -18.25 -6.91
C GLY A 197 16.30 -18.56 -5.41
N ILE A 198 15.82 -17.62 -4.57
CA ILE A 198 15.56 -17.91 -3.17
C ILE A 198 14.26 -18.72 -3.02
N LYS A 199 14.25 -19.68 -2.09
CA LYS A 199 13.08 -20.45 -1.70
C LYS A 199 12.56 -19.95 -0.37
N ILE A 200 11.35 -19.43 -0.34
CA ILE A 200 10.68 -18.98 0.89
C ILE A 200 9.45 -19.84 1.10
N THR A 201 9.41 -20.59 2.20
CA THR A 201 8.25 -21.38 2.59
C THR A 201 7.54 -20.71 3.75
N LEU A 202 6.25 -20.44 3.61
CA LEU A 202 5.38 -19.98 4.69
C LEU A 202 4.39 -21.05 5.05
N LYS A 203 4.38 -21.47 6.31
CA LYS A 203 3.50 -22.50 6.87
C LYS A 203 2.67 -21.91 8.01
N ASP A 204 1.38 -22.19 8.00
CA ASP A 204 0.47 -21.95 9.10
C ASP A 204 0.05 -23.30 9.69
N SER A 205 0.46 -23.58 10.93
CA SER A 205 0.15 -24.85 11.60
C SER A 205 -1.22 -24.81 12.31
N ARG A 206 -1.90 -23.68 12.33
CA ARG A 206 -3.19 -23.49 13.00
C ARG A 206 -4.33 -24.10 12.18
N GLY A 207 -5.37 -24.55 12.86
CA GLY A 207 -6.56 -25.13 12.23
C GLY A 207 -6.24 -26.35 11.35
N LYS A 208 -6.63 -26.30 10.05
CA LYS A 208 -6.35 -27.38 9.08
C LYS A 208 -4.91 -27.39 8.56
N GLY A 209 -4.13 -26.38 8.91
CA GLY A 209 -2.80 -26.16 8.38
C GLY A 209 -2.80 -25.77 6.90
N ARG A 210 -1.89 -24.89 6.50
CA ARG A 210 -1.63 -24.54 5.10
C ARG A 210 -0.17 -24.19 4.92
N GLU A 211 0.33 -24.41 3.70
CA GLU A 211 1.73 -24.18 3.37
C GLU A 211 1.82 -23.63 1.95
N HIS A 212 2.69 -22.64 1.75
CA HIS A 212 2.95 -22.02 0.46
C HIS A 212 4.46 -21.88 0.23
N LEU A 213 4.93 -22.31 -0.95
CA LEU A 213 6.32 -22.15 -1.39
C LEU A 213 6.38 -21.04 -2.44
N PHE A 214 7.15 -19.99 -2.14
CA PHE A 214 7.48 -18.92 -3.08
C PHE A 214 8.86 -19.16 -3.66
N TYR A 215 8.93 -19.34 -4.98
CA TYR A 215 10.18 -19.61 -5.69
C TYR A 215 10.10 -19.14 -7.13
N TYR A 216 10.78 -18.06 -7.46
CA TYR A 216 10.72 -17.43 -8.78
C TYR A 216 12.11 -17.27 -9.39
N LYS A 217 12.47 -18.17 -10.31
CA LYS A 217 13.77 -18.14 -11.00
C LYS A 217 13.96 -16.91 -11.89
N GLY A 218 12.88 -16.36 -12.44
CA GLY A 218 12.92 -15.17 -13.28
C GLY A 218 13.01 -13.86 -12.53
N GLY A 219 13.02 -13.87 -11.18
CA GLY A 219 13.16 -12.67 -10.38
C GLY A 219 12.12 -11.59 -10.71
N ILE A 220 12.54 -10.34 -10.88
CA ILE A 220 11.65 -9.21 -11.18
C ILE A 220 10.96 -9.32 -12.56
N VAL A 221 11.49 -10.11 -13.50
CA VAL A 221 10.80 -10.45 -14.76
C VAL A 221 9.54 -11.24 -14.47
N SER A 222 9.62 -12.26 -13.59
CA SER A 222 8.45 -13.03 -13.16
C SER A 222 7.47 -12.16 -12.36
N PHE A 223 7.95 -11.14 -11.67
CA PHE A 223 7.09 -10.19 -10.97
C PHE A 223 6.26 -9.37 -11.97
N VAL A 224 6.89 -8.77 -12.99
CA VAL A 224 6.14 -8.07 -14.05
C VAL A 224 5.17 -9.02 -14.76
N GLN A 225 5.59 -10.26 -15.05
CA GLN A 225 4.70 -11.27 -15.65
C GLN A 225 3.46 -11.54 -14.79
N SER A 226 3.61 -11.65 -13.47
CA SER A 226 2.46 -11.85 -12.57
C SER A 226 1.52 -10.64 -12.56
N LEU A 227 2.05 -9.41 -12.62
CA LEU A 227 1.24 -8.18 -12.69
C LEU A 227 0.51 -8.01 -14.03
N THR A 228 0.98 -8.69 -15.08
CA THR A 228 0.43 -8.60 -16.44
C THR A 228 -0.30 -9.87 -16.88
N GLU A 229 -0.42 -10.88 -16.02
CA GLU A 229 -0.97 -12.20 -16.35
C GLU A 229 -2.36 -12.14 -16.98
N ASN A 230 -3.21 -11.22 -16.50
CA ASN A 230 -4.58 -11.05 -16.98
C ASN A 230 -4.76 -9.82 -17.90
N LYS A 231 -3.66 -9.29 -18.46
CA LYS A 231 -3.63 -8.08 -19.28
C LYS A 231 -3.01 -8.38 -20.65
N THR A 232 -3.37 -7.63 -21.67
CA THR A 232 -2.83 -7.82 -23.00
C THR A 232 -1.49 -7.09 -23.14
N SER A 233 -0.38 -7.84 -23.19
CA SER A 233 0.95 -7.27 -23.42
C SER A 233 1.12 -6.78 -24.85
N ILE A 234 1.64 -5.58 -25.00
CA ILE A 234 2.00 -4.94 -26.28
C ILE A 234 3.40 -5.39 -26.71
N THR A 235 4.33 -5.54 -25.78
CA THR A 235 5.73 -5.89 -26.03
C THR A 235 5.93 -7.38 -26.28
N LYS A 236 4.95 -8.23 -25.95
CA LYS A 236 4.97 -9.70 -25.99
C LYS A 236 5.97 -10.38 -25.05
N LYS A 237 7.01 -9.70 -24.64
CA LYS A 237 8.03 -10.16 -23.67
C LYS A 237 8.39 -9.01 -22.75
N VAL A 238 8.57 -9.31 -21.49
CA VAL A 238 9.09 -8.34 -20.52
C VAL A 238 10.48 -7.89 -20.94
N ILE A 239 10.70 -6.60 -20.99
CA ILE A 239 12.00 -5.97 -21.24
C ILE A 239 12.76 -5.99 -19.92
N TYR A 240 13.97 -6.53 -19.92
CA TYR A 240 14.82 -6.62 -18.73
C TYR A 240 16.15 -5.92 -18.97
N LEU A 241 16.50 -5.03 -18.06
CA LEU A 241 17.74 -4.27 -18.04
C LEU A 241 18.47 -4.57 -16.73
N HIS A 242 19.77 -4.84 -16.80
CA HIS A 242 20.61 -5.06 -15.62
C HIS A 242 22.01 -4.54 -15.86
N ASP A 243 22.53 -3.76 -14.93
CA ASP A 243 23.93 -3.32 -14.93
C ASP A 243 24.33 -2.88 -13.51
N THR A 244 25.64 -2.94 -13.24
CA THR A 244 26.21 -2.49 -11.98
C THR A 244 27.23 -1.39 -12.23
N ARG A 245 26.97 -0.19 -11.70
CA ARG A 245 27.87 0.98 -11.81
C ARG A 245 28.13 1.62 -10.45
N HIS A 246 29.39 1.93 -10.18
CA HIS A 246 29.80 2.56 -8.91
C HIS A 246 29.30 1.81 -7.66
N ASN A 247 29.32 0.48 -7.69
CA ASN A 247 28.77 -0.41 -6.66
C ASN A 247 27.25 -0.30 -6.43
N VAL A 248 26.53 0.35 -7.32
CA VAL A 248 25.06 0.35 -7.38
C VAL A 248 24.63 -0.67 -8.42
N ASP A 249 23.94 -1.72 -7.97
CA ASP A 249 23.34 -2.73 -8.82
C ASP A 249 21.91 -2.30 -9.18
N VAL A 250 21.59 -2.26 -10.47
CA VAL A 250 20.31 -1.77 -10.98
C VAL A 250 19.68 -2.85 -11.85
N GLU A 251 18.50 -3.30 -11.45
CA GLU A 251 17.65 -4.20 -12.21
C GLU A 251 16.34 -3.51 -12.52
N ILE A 252 15.93 -3.53 -13.79
CA ILE A 252 14.66 -2.97 -14.25
C ILE A 252 13.98 -4.00 -15.13
N ALA A 253 12.72 -4.32 -14.82
CA ALA A 253 11.85 -5.12 -15.68
C ALA A 253 10.63 -4.28 -16.03
N LEU A 254 10.26 -4.25 -17.31
CA LEU A 254 9.10 -3.48 -17.76
C LEU A 254 8.35 -4.17 -18.89
N ASP A 255 7.05 -3.92 -18.97
CA ASP A 255 6.14 -4.28 -20.06
C ASP A 255 5.19 -3.13 -20.36
N TYR A 256 4.69 -3.07 -21.57
CA TYR A 256 3.57 -2.21 -21.95
C TYR A 256 2.33 -3.06 -22.22
N ILE A 257 1.23 -2.67 -21.60
CA ILE A 257 -0.05 -3.36 -21.68
C ILE A 257 -1.12 -2.44 -22.30
N ASP A 258 -2.17 -3.04 -22.84
CA ASP A 258 -3.26 -2.29 -23.45
C ASP A 258 -4.26 -1.80 -22.37
N THR A 259 -3.77 -0.98 -21.44
CA THR A 259 -4.56 -0.29 -20.41
C THR A 259 -4.15 1.17 -20.38
N TYR A 260 -4.84 1.97 -19.56
CA TYR A 260 -4.60 3.42 -19.43
C TYR A 260 -3.88 3.79 -18.14
N THR A 261 -3.62 2.81 -17.29
CA THR A 261 -3.00 3.01 -15.97
C THR A 261 -1.49 2.80 -16.01
N GLU A 262 -0.73 3.55 -15.21
CA GLU A 262 0.68 3.31 -14.90
C GLU A 262 0.76 2.43 -13.66
N THR A 263 1.60 1.39 -13.67
CA THR A 263 1.89 0.53 -12.53
C THR A 263 3.41 0.41 -12.39
N VAL A 264 4.01 1.19 -11.49
CA VAL A 264 5.47 1.22 -11.30
C VAL A 264 5.81 1.04 -9.84
N TYR A 265 6.49 -0.06 -9.52
CA TYR A 265 6.96 -0.34 -8.16
C TYR A 265 8.47 -0.21 -8.06
N CYS A 266 8.92 0.46 -6.99
CA CYS A 266 10.32 0.79 -6.77
C CYS A 266 10.86 0.19 -5.48
N TYR A 267 12.04 -0.38 -5.56
CA TYR A 267 12.70 -1.03 -4.44
C TYR A 267 14.14 -0.56 -4.28
N ALA A 268 14.54 -0.34 -3.04
CA ALA A 268 15.93 -0.09 -2.66
C ALA A 268 16.33 -1.08 -1.57
N ASN A 269 17.31 -1.97 -1.84
CA ASN A 269 17.72 -3.07 -0.95
C ASN A 269 16.52 -3.90 -0.46
N ASN A 270 15.63 -4.30 -1.38
CA ASN A 270 14.38 -5.04 -1.13
C ASN A 270 13.31 -4.30 -0.31
N ILE A 271 13.51 -3.01 0.01
CA ILE A 271 12.53 -2.18 0.68
C ILE A 271 11.68 -1.48 -0.36
N HIS A 272 10.36 -1.63 -0.28
CA HIS A 272 9.42 -0.93 -1.16
C HIS A 272 9.40 0.58 -0.84
N THR A 273 9.85 1.38 -1.78
CA THR A 273 9.86 2.84 -1.67
C THR A 273 8.58 3.40 -2.30
N LYS A 274 7.47 3.37 -1.55
CA LYS A 274 6.14 3.74 -2.05
C LYS A 274 6.08 5.17 -2.63
N GLU A 275 6.86 6.09 -2.10
CA GLU A 275 6.99 7.47 -2.61
C GLU A 275 8.10 7.61 -3.67
N GLY A 276 8.65 6.49 -4.16
CA GLY A 276 9.71 6.46 -5.15
C GLY A 276 11.04 6.99 -4.63
N GLY A 277 11.59 7.99 -5.30
CA GLY A 277 12.87 8.59 -5.00
C GLY A 277 13.75 8.77 -6.22
N THR A 278 15.05 8.92 -6.00
CA THR A 278 16.03 9.25 -7.05
C THR A 278 16.10 8.21 -8.16
N HIS A 279 15.96 6.92 -7.86
CA HIS A 279 15.95 5.83 -8.84
C HIS A 279 14.73 5.90 -9.76
N LEU A 280 13.53 6.17 -9.22
CA LEU A 280 12.32 6.36 -10.03
C LEU A 280 12.45 7.60 -10.93
N ILE A 281 12.94 8.71 -10.39
CA ILE A 281 13.16 9.94 -11.17
C ILE A 281 14.14 9.70 -12.32
N GLY A 282 15.24 8.97 -12.08
CA GLY A 282 16.21 8.60 -13.10
C GLY A 282 15.58 7.75 -14.21
N PHE A 283 14.82 6.73 -13.83
CA PHE A 283 14.10 5.86 -14.78
C PHE A 283 13.08 6.65 -15.62
N LYS A 284 12.19 7.42 -15.00
CA LYS A 284 11.15 8.22 -15.69
C LYS A 284 11.77 9.21 -16.68
N SER A 285 12.88 9.85 -16.31
CA SER A 285 13.61 10.78 -17.18
C SER A 285 14.22 10.07 -18.38
N ALA A 286 14.88 8.94 -18.17
CA ALA A 286 15.50 8.16 -19.22
C ALA A 286 14.46 7.57 -20.20
N LEU A 287 13.40 6.97 -19.69
CA LEU A 287 12.32 6.40 -20.50
C LEU A 287 11.74 7.46 -21.46
N THR A 288 11.44 8.65 -20.91
CA THR A 288 10.90 9.77 -21.70
C THR A 288 11.89 10.23 -22.76
N ARG A 289 13.17 10.32 -22.45
CA ARG A 289 14.23 10.72 -23.39
C ARG A 289 14.38 9.71 -24.51
N VAL A 290 14.56 8.42 -24.20
CA VAL A 290 14.75 7.36 -25.19
C VAL A 290 13.58 7.29 -26.17
N LEU A 291 12.34 7.31 -25.67
CA LEU A 291 11.17 7.27 -26.54
C LEU A 291 11.03 8.53 -27.43
N ASN A 292 11.40 9.72 -26.94
CA ASN A 292 11.44 10.92 -27.78
C ASN A 292 12.54 10.86 -28.85
N ASP A 293 13.68 10.27 -28.55
CA ASP A 293 14.75 10.08 -29.53
C ASP A 293 14.31 9.10 -30.65
N PHE A 294 13.66 8.00 -30.29
CA PHE A 294 13.08 7.07 -31.27
C PHE A 294 11.89 7.67 -32.02
N LEU A 295 11.06 8.50 -31.39
CA LEU A 295 9.99 9.25 -32.06
C LEU A 295 10.53 10.07 -33.23
N LYS A 296 11.65 10.77 -33.03
CA LYS A 296 12.34 11.57 -34.07
C LYS A 296 12.96 10.68 -35.15
N ARG A 297 13.68 9.62 -34.74
CA ARG A 297 14.32 8.67 -35.68
C ARG A 297 13.33 7.99 -36.59
N GLU A 298 12.16 7.60 -36.11
CA GLU A 298 11.09 6.98 -36.88
C GLU A 298 10.24 8.01 -37.68
N GLY A 299 10.52 9.32 -37.57
CA GLY A 299 9.85 10.38 -38.32
C GLY A 299 8.42 10.70 -37.84
N TYR A 300 8.06 10.33 -36.63
CA TYR A 300 6.74 10.62 -36.05
C TYR A 300 6.66 12.04 -35.44
N ASP A 301 7.78 12.74 -35.29
CA ASP A 301 7.89 14.11 -34.75
C ASP A 301 7.06 15.14 -35.53
N LYS A 302 6.79 14.88 -36.82
CA LYS A 302 5.87 15.70 -37.62
C LYS A 302 4.42 15.62 -37.17
N LYS A 303 4.02 14.54 -36.51
CA LYS A 303 2.66 14.32 -35.99
C LYS A 303 2.50 14.84 -34.55
N ILE A 304 3.49 14.55 -33.72
CA ILE A 304 3.58 14.95 -32.31
C ILE A 304 5.02 15.44 -32.07
N PRO A 305 5.25 16.73 -31.80
CA PRO A 305 6.62 17.27 -31.71
C PRO A 305 7.40 16.70 -30.51
N GLN A 306 6.72 16.35 -29.42
CA GLN A 306 7.33 15.77 -28.23
C GLN A 306 6.30 15.03 -27.37
N LEU A 307 6.71 13.87 -26.83
CA LEU A 307 5.97 13.11 -25.82
C LEU A 307 6.28 13.66 -24.42
N SER A 308 5.27 13.84 -23.60
CA SER A 308 5.43 14.14 -22.17
C SER A 308 5.73 12.87 -21.37
N GLY A 309 6.14 13.02 -20.09
CA GLY A 309 6.31 11.89 -19.19
C GLY A 309 5.05 11.03 -19.07
N ASP A 310 3.89 11.67 -18.92
CA ASP A 310 2.61 10.96 -18.79
C ASP A 310 2.25 10.17 -20.06
N ASP A 311 2.56 10.72 -21.25
CA ASP A 311 2.29 10.03 -22.54
C ASP A 311 3.08 8.72 -22.68
N VAL A 312 4.30 8.68 -22.12
CA VAL A 312 5.17 7.49 -22.22
C VAL A 312 4.92 6.46 -21.13
N ARG A 313 4.16 6.81 -20.09
CA ARG A 313 3.88 5.92 -18.96
C ARG A 313 2.49 5.29 -18.98
N GLU A 314 1.60 5.73 -19.86
CA GLU A 314 0.28 5.11 -20.02
C GLU A 314 0.42 3.64 -20.44
N GLY A 315 -0.12 2.72 -19.64
CA GLY A 315 -0.03 1.28 -19.85
C GLY A 315 1.34 0.69 -19.52
N LEU A 316 2.24 1.42 -18.87
CA LEU A 316 3.52 0.92 -18.40
C LEU A 316 3.33 0.11 -17.12
N VAL A 317 3.89 -1.09 -17.10
CA VAL A 317 4.11 -1.89 -15.88
C VAL A 317 5.62 -2.05 -15.71
N ALA A 318 6.17 -1.59 -14.59
CA ALA A 318 7.61 -1.66 -14.36
C ALA A 318 7.97 -1.95 -12.90
N ILE A 319 9.01 -2.73 -12.72
CA ILE A 319 9.69 -2.95 -11.43
C ILE A 319 11.10 -2.39 -11.53
N ILE A 320 11.46 -1.52 -10.61
CA ILE A 320 12.79 -0.91 -10.50
C ILE A 320 13.38 -1.34 -9.17
N SER A 321 14.45 -2.13 -9.20
CA SER A 321 15.15 -2.60 -8.02
C SER A 321 16.58 -2.09 -8.04
N VAL A 322 17.00 -1.40 -6.98
CA VAL A 322 18.38 -0.95 -6.82
C VAL A 322 18.98 -1.52 -5.55
N LYS A 323 20.21 -2.02 -5.63
CA LYS A 323 20.99 -2.50 -4.48
C LYS A 323 22.15 -1.55 -4.25
N ILE A 324 22.20 -0.91 -3.10
CA ILE A 324 23.09 0.20 -2.77
C ILE A 324 23.80 -0.10 -1.46
N PRO A 325 25.13 0.10 -1.36
CA PRO A 325 25.86 -0.15 -0.12
C PRO A 325 25.41 0.72 1.05
N ASN A 326 25.12 1.99 0.81
CA ASN A 326 24.74 2.96 1.83
C ASN A 326 23.46 3.72 1.42
N PRO A 327 22.27 3.12 1.50
CA PRO A 327 21.05 3.79 1.11
C PRO A 327 20.67 4.88 2.13
N GLN A 328 20.26 6.03 1.60
CA GLN A 328 19.73 7.16 2.37
C GLN A 328 18.24 7.29 2.07
N PHE A 329 17.42 7.18 3.09
CA PHE A 329 15.97 7.32 2.95
C PHE A 329 15.49 8.62 3.59
N GLU A 330 14.45 9.20 3.02
CA GLU A 330 13.73 10.29 3.67
C GLU A 330 12.81 9.70 4.75
N GLY A 331 13.17 9.92 6.03
CA GLY A 331 12.42 9.47 7.19
C GLY A 331 12.62 8.01 7.61
N GLN A 332 12.08 7.67 8.79
CA GLN A 332 12.21 6.36 9.42
C GLN A 332 11.44 5.25 8.67
N THR A 333 10.36 5.59 8.01
CA THR A 333 9.51 4.64 7.27
C THR A 333 10.12 4.16 5.95
N LYS A 334 11.26 4.72 5.54
CA LYS A 334 12.03 4.35 4.34
C LYS A 334 11.21 4.43 3.02
N MET A 335 10.20 5.29 2.97
CA MET A 335 9.27 5.36 1.84
C MET A 335 9.86 5.97 0.58
N LYS A 336 10.96 6.75 0.69
CA LYS A 336 11.56 7.47 -0.43
C LYS A 336 13.08 7.40 -0.38
N LEU A 337 13.71 7.05 -1.51
CA LEU A 337 15.17 7.00 -1.64
C LEU A 337 15.74 8.39 -1.94
N GLY A 338 16.71 8.84 -1.13
CA GLY A 338 17.31 10.18 -1.19
C GLY A 338 18.68 10.27 -1.89
N ASN A 339 19.39 9.16 -2.11
CA ASN A 339 20.73 9.14 -2.71
C ASN A 339 20.78 9.87 -4.07
N SER A 340 21.36 11.05 -4.13
CA SER A 340 21.38 11.89 -5.35
C SER A 340 22.12 11.27 -6.53
N GLU A 341 23.20 10.53 -6.28
CA GLU A 341 24.02 9.83 -7.28
C GLU A 341 23.26 8.73 -8.01
N VAL A 342 22.29 8.07 -7.34
CA VAL A 342 21.52 6.97 -7.91
C VAL A 342 20.66 7.43 -9.09
N LYS A 343 20.16 8.67 -9.07
CA LYS A 343 19.40 9.22 -10.20
C LYS A 343 20.20 9.14 -11.50
N GLY A 344 21.43 9.64 -11.50
CA GLY A 344 22.28 9.66 -12.69
C GLY A 344 22.71 8.28 -13.16
N ILE A 345 22.94 7.36 -12.21
CA ILE A 345 23.31 5.96 -12.50
C ILE A 345 22.14 5.24 -13.19
N VAL A 346 20.94 5.28 -12.61
CA VAL A 346 19.74 4.66 -13.18
C VAL A 346 19.39 5.29 -14.53
N GLU A 347 19.47 6.62 -14.64
CA GLU A 347 19.21 7.33 -15.90
C GLU A 347 20.18 6.89 -17.00
N SER A 348 21.47 6.76 -16.70
CA SER A 348 22.49 6.34 -17.68
C SER A 348 22.29 4.89 -18.13
N ILE A 349 22.08 3.97 -17.17
CA ILE A 349 21.86 2.54 -17.45
C ILE A 349 20.58 2.38 -18.30
N THR A 350 19.50 3.02 -17.89
CA THR A 350 18.23 2.93 -18.63
C THR A 350 18.37 3.49 -20.06
N ASN A 351 19.01 4.65 -20.25
CA ASN A 351 19.21 5.24 -21.57
C ASN A 351 19.97 4.29 -22.49
N GLU A 352 21.08 3.73 -22.02
CA GLU A 352 21.96 2.88 -22.82
C GLU A 352 21.30 1.54 -23.17
N HIS A 353 20.87 0.79 -22.17
CA HIS A 353 20.32 -0.55 -22.38
C HIS A 353 18.94 -0.55 -23.06
N LEU A 354 18.09 0.44 -22.74
CA LEU A 354 16.79 0.53 -23.40
C LEU A 354 16.91 0.97 -24.85
N ALA A 355 17.82 1.90 -25.17
CA ALA A 355 18.10 2.29 -26.54
C ALA A 355 18.62 1.11 -27.36
N GLN A 356 19.58 0.35 -26.80
CA GLN A 356 20.08 -0.87 -27.44
C GLN A 356 18.95 -1.88 -27.67
N TYR A 357 18.13 -2.16 -26.66
CA TYR A 357 17.01 -3.08 -26.78
C TYR A 357 16.05 -2.66 -27.90
N PHE A 358 15.74 -1.38 -28.03
CA PHE A 358 14.83 -0.86 -29.04
C PHE A 358 15.46 -0.91 -30.46
N GLU A 359 16.77 -0.73 -30.59
CA GLU A 359 17.48 -0.92 -31.85
C GLU A 359 17.43 -2.40 -32.31
N GLU A 360 17.56 -3.33 -31.38
CA GLU A 360 17.45 -4.77 -31.63
C GLU A 360 16.00 -5.23 -31.87
N ASN A 361 15.00 -4.48 -31.37
CA ASN A 361 13.57 -4.83 -31.42
C ASN A 361 12.69 -3.71 -32.02
N PRO A 362 12.90 -3.31 -33.31
CA PRO A 362 12.23 -2.16 -33.91
C PRO A 362 10.70 -2.29 -33.96
N GLN A 363 10.17 -3.50 -34.08
CA GLN A 363 8.72 -3.71 -34.04
C GLN A 363 8.11 -3.44 -32.68
N THR A 364 8.83 -3.73 -31.62
CA THR A 364 8.37 -3.48 -30.25
C THR A 364 8.32 -1.99 -29.98
N VAL A 365 9.38 -1.25 -30.27
CA VAL A 365 9.40 0.20 -30.06
C VAL A 365 8.34 0.93 -30.89
N ARG A 366 8.07 0.50 -32.13
CA ARG A 366 6.99 1.10 -32.95
C ARG A 366 5.63 0.96 -32.28
N LYS A 367 5.29 -0.21 -31.75
CA LYS A 367 4.02 -0.41 -31.04
C LYS A 367 3.91 0.45 -29.78
N ILE A 368 5.01 0.55 -29.02
CA ILE A 368 5.07 1.43 -27.84
C ILE A 368 4.87 2.88 -28.28
N LEU A 369 5.57 3.33 -29.32
CA LEU A 369 5.43 4.69 -29.85
C LEU A 369 4.01 4.97 -30.37
N GLU A 370 3.37 4.03 -31.07
CA GLU A 370 1.99 4.17 -31.52
C GLU A 370 1.05 4.43 -30.31
N LYS A 371 1.17 3.65 -29.23
CA LYS A 371 0.41 3.87 -28.01
C LYS A 371 0.71 5.25 -27.40
N CYS A 372 1.97 5.62 -27.22
CA CYS A 372 2.36 6.92 -26.66
C CYS A 372 1.85 8.10 -27.52
N ILE A 373 1.85 7.96 -28.85
CA ILE A 373 1.34 8.97 -29.80
C ILE A 373 -0.17 9.12 -29.64
N ASP A 374 -0.90 8.03 -29.51
CA ASP A 374 -2.35 8.07 -29.32
C ASP A 374 -2.72 8.68 -27.97
N THR A 375 -1.95 8.40 -26.92
CA THR A 375 -2.08 9.05 -25.61
C THR A 375 -1.81 10.55 -25.70
N ALA A 376 -0.71 10.96 -26.36
CA ALA A 376 -0.38 12.37 -26.54
C ALA A 376 -1.47 13.12 -27.33
N ARG A 377 -2.05 12.51 -28.36
CA ARG A 377 -3.18 13.09 -29.11
C ARG A 377 -4.40 13.30 -28.23
N SER A 378 -4.74 12.31 -27.41
CA SER A 378 -5.85 12.40 -26.47
C SER A 378 -5.63 13.50 -25.44
N ARG A 379 -4.43 13.61 -24.87
CA ARG A 379 -4.04 14.69 -23.95
C ARG A 379 -4.15 16.08 -24.60
N ILE A 380 -3.63 16.24 -25.81
CA ILE A 380 -3.71 17.50 -26.55
C ILE A 380 -5.18 17.86 -26.85
N ALA A 381 -6.01 16.90 -27.25
CA ALA A 381 -7.43 17.10 -27.48
C ALA A 381 -8.17 17.51 -26.19
N ALA A 382 -7.89 16.81 -25.09
CA ALA A 382 -8.44 17.13 -23.76
C ALA A 382 -8.04 18.54 -23.29
N LYS A 383 -6.76 18.92 -23.46
CA LYS A 383 -6.29 20.27 -23.13
C LYS A 383 -7.01 21.34 -23.97
N LYS A 384 -7.15 21.11 -25.28
CA LYS A 384 -7.87 22.04 -26.16
C LYS A 384 -9.35 22.18 -25.78
N ALA A 385 -9.99 21.10 -25.40
CA ALA A 385 -11.37 21.13 -24.91
C ALA A 385 -11.51 21.89 -23.58
N ARG A 386 -10.59 21.68 -22.65
CA ARG A 386 -10.52 22.46 -21.39
C ARG A 386 -10.31 23.96 -21.64
N ASP A 387 -9.35 24.32 -22.50
CA ASP A 387 -9.07 25.72 -22.80
C ASP A 387 -10.27 26.43 -23.45
N LEU A 388 -11.01 25.72 -24.30
CA LEU A 388 -12.27 26.22 -24.87
C LEU A 388 -13.36 26.42 -23.83
N THR A 389 -13.49 25.48 -22.88
CA THR A 389 -14.43 25.58 -21.75
C THR A 389 -14.02 26.70 -20.80
N ARG A 390 -12.72 26.82 -20.48
CA ARG A 390 -12.18 27.87 -19.61
C ARG A 390 -12.36 29.28 -20.23
N ARG A 391 -12.24 29.43 -21.55
CA ARG A 391 -12.55 30.67 -22.25
C ARG A 391 -14.04 31.02 -22.23
N LYS A 392 -14.94 30.02 -22.23
CA LYS A 392 -16.39 30.23 -22.04
C LYS A 392 -16.70 30.61 -20.58
N ASN A 393 -16.05 29.97 -19.61
CA ASN A 393 -16.28 30.22 -18.18
C ASN A 393 -15.54 31.45 -17.64
N ALA A 394 -14.50 31.97 -18.33
CA ALA A 394 -13.85 33.23 -17.97
C ALA A 394 -14.78 34.45 -18.18
N LEU A 395 -15.90 34.26 -18.86
CA LEU A 395 -17.00 35.25 -18.97
C LEU A 395 -18.10 35.00 -17.91
N GLU A 396 -18.09 33.87 -17.23
CA GLU A 396 -18.98 33.53 -16.13
C GLU A 396 -18.07 33.12 -14.96
N ASN A 397 -17.91 34.02 -13.99
CA ASN A 397 -17.13 33.88 -12.75
C ASN A 397 -16.73 32.44 -12.35
N ASP A 398 -15.60 32.30 -11.62
CA ASP A 398 -15.12 31.10 -10.86
C ASP A 398 -16.24 30.47 -9.98
N SER A 399 -17.31 29.99 -10.58
CA SER A 399 -18.43 29.44 -9.86
C SER A 399 -18.23 27.95 -9.65
N LEU A 400 -18.29 27.56 -8.39
CA LEU A 400 -18.42 26.16 -7.95
C LEU A 400 -19.56 25.46 -8.71
N PRO A 401 -19.50 24.12 -8.88
CA PRO A 401 -20.53 23.37 -9.57
C PRO A 401 -21.91 23.69 -9.00
N GLY A 402 -22.88 24.01 -9.85
CA GLY A 402 -24.23 24.40 -9.41
C GLY A 402 -24.97 23.35 -8.57
N LYS A 403 -24.49 22.09 -8.63
CA LYS A 403 -25.01 21.01 -7.79
C LYS A 403 -24.38 20.97 -6.38
N LEU A 404 -23.20 21.54 -6.19
CA LEU A 404 -22.52 21.55 -4.90
C LEU A 404 -23.26 22.48 -3.94
N SER A 405 -23.71 21.93 -2.83
CA SER A 405 -24.18 22.71 -1.68
C SER A 405 -23.02 22.89 -0.72
N ASP A 406 -22.23 23.94 -0.89
CA ASP A 406 -21.00 24.18 -0.13
C ASP A 406 -21.26 24.54 1.33
N CYS A 407 -20.23 24.44 2.18
CA CYS A 407 -20.24 24.89 3.57
C CYS A 407 -19.69 26.32 3.68
N SER A 408 -19.93 26.96 4.83
CA SER A 408 -19.47 28.34 5.08
C SER A 408 -18.06 28.41 5.68
N GLU A 409 -17.55 27.33 6.25
CA GLU A 409 -16.20 27.22 6.76
C GLU A 409 -15.17 27.28 5.61
N ARG A 410 -14.02 27.85 5.86
CA ARG A 410 -12.96 28.02 4.86
C ARG A 410 -11.68 27.27 5.20
N ASP A 411 -11.54 26.82 6.43
CA ASP A 411 -10.43 25.95 6.82
C ASP A 411 -10.70 24.52 6.34
N PRO A 412 -9.94 23.99 5.36
CA PRO A 412 -10.18 22.66 4.81
C PRO A 412 -10.13 21.56 5.86
N SER A 413 -9.35 21.74 6.93
CA SER A 413 -9.20 20.77 8.01
C SER A 413 -10.48 20.57 8.83
N LEU A 414 -11.37 21.56 8.80
CA LEU A 414 -12.67 21.55 9.47
C LEU A 414 -13.83 21.23 8.51
N CYS A 415 -13.57 21.16 7.19
CA CYS A 415 -14.59 20.97 6.17
C CYS A 415 -14.76 19.52 5.78
N GLU A 416 -16.02 19.11 5.58
CA GLU A 416 -16.43 17.78 5.15
C GLU A 416 -17.22 17.86 3.84
N LEU A 417 -16.90 16.97 2.87
CA LEU A 417 -17.65 16.82 1.64
C LEU A 417 -18.33 15.44 1.60
N TYR A 418 -19.66 15.43 1.55
CA TYR A 418 -20.44 14.23 1.32
C TYR A 418 -20.70 14.04 -0.17
N LEU A 419 -20.26 12.92 -0.71
CA LEU A 419 -20.60 12.44 -2.05
C LEU A 419 -21.82 11.54 -1.92
N VAL A 420 -22.99 12.03 -2.34
CA VAL A 420 -24.27 11.40 -2.05
C VAL A 420 -24.86 10.81 -3.34
N GLU A 421 -25.32 9.57 -3.28
CA GLU A 421 -26.00 8.93 -4.40
C GLU A 421 -27.38 9.52 -4.63
N GLY A 422 -27.57 10.07 -5.84
CA GLY A 422 -28.86 10.57 -6.33
C GLY A 422 -29.31 11.92 -5.76
N ASP A 423 -30.23 12.56 -6.48
CA ASP A 423 -30.77 13.87 -6.11
C ASP A 423 -31.73 13.79 -4.89
N SER A 424 -32.40 12.65 -4.68
CA SER A 424 -33.35 12.45 -3.56
C SER A 424 -32.59 12.43 -2.21
N ALA A 425 -31.65 11.53 -2.05
CA ALA A 425 -30.81 11.46 -0.85
C ALA A 425 -29.96 12.73 -0.67
N GLY A 426 -29.46 13.32 -1.78
CA GLY A 426 -28.80 14.62 -1.79
C GLY A 426 -29.69 15.75 -1.25
N GLY A 427 -30.97 15.72 -1.53
CA GLY A 427 -31.95 16.66 -0.99
C GLY A 427 -32.15 16.55 0.51
N SER A 428 -32.31 15.33 1.02
CA SER A 428 -32.40 15.04 2.46
C SER A 428 -31.13 15.43 3.19
N ALA A 429 -29.95 15.05 2.64
CA ALA A 429 -28.65 15.41 3.20
C ALA A 429 -28.42 16.94 3.24
N LYS A 430 -28.80 17.65 2.18
CA LYS A 430 -28.73 19.12 2.12
C LYS A 430 -29.57 19.80 3.19
N GLN A 431 -30.73 19.24 3.52
CA GLN A 431 -31.62 19.78 4.55
C GLN A 431 -31.11 19.43 5.97
N GLY A 432 -30.64 18.18 6.17
CA GLY A 432 -30.19 17.69 7.48
C GLY A 432 -28.80 18.15 7.90
N ARG A 433 -27.90 18.55 6.98
CA ARG A 433 -26.50 18.88 7.25
C ARG A 433 -26.29 20.08 8.18
N ASP A 434 -25.16 20.14 8.84
CA ASP A 434 -24.62 21.39 9.38
C ASP A 434 -23.98 22.21 8.25
N ARG A 435 -24.62 23.34 7.92
CA ARG A 435 -24.16 24.24 6.84
C ARG A 435 -22.84 24.91 7.12
N LYS A 436 -22.38 24.90 8.36
CA LYS A 436 -21.13 25.54 8.73
C LYS A 436 -19.94 24.81 8.11
N PHE A 437 -19.87 23.48 8.26
CA PHE A 437 -18.69 22.70 7.88
C PHE A 437 -18.99 21.52 6.94
N GLN A 438 -20.27 21.18 6.67
CA GLN A 438 -20.62 20.07 5.78
C GLN A 438 -21.10 20.57 4.42
N ALA A 439 -20.44 20.10 3.36
CA ALA A 439 -20.82 20.30 1.97
C ALA A 439 -21.46 19.02 1.40
N ILE A 440 -22.43 19.16 0.48
CA ILE A 440 -23.12 18.04 -0.17
C ILE A 440 -22.95 18.15 -1.67
N LEU A 441 -22.46 17.07 -2.30
CA LEU A 441 -22.40 16.90 -3.74
C LEU A 441 -23.21 15.66 -4.14
N PRO A 442 -24.43 15.83 -4.70
CA PRO A 442 -25.19 14.72 -5.23
C PRO A 442 -24.60 14.24 -6.56
N LEU A 443 -24.47 12.94 -6.73
CA LEU A 443 -24.00 12.26 -7.94
C LEU A 443 -25.20 11.72 -8.72
N LYS A 444 -25.24 11.94 -10.04
CA LYS A 444 -26.29 11.41 -10.90
C LYS A 444 -25.99 9.98 -11.36
N GLY A 445 -26.26 9.00 -10.48
CA GLY A 445 -26.08 7.58 -10.80
C GLY A 445 -24.61 7.17 -10.90
N LYS A 446 -24.34 6.11 -11.67
CA LYS A 446 -23.01 5.51 -11.81
C LYS A 446 -22.05 6.45 -12.54
N ILE A 447 -20.95 6.79 -11.91
CA ILE A 447 -19.88 7.54 -12.56
C ILE A 447 -19.15 6.67 -13.60
N LEU A 448 -18.39 7.31 -14.49
CA LEU A 448 -17.58 6.60 -15.47
C LEU A 448 -16.58 5.66 -14.79
N ASN A 449 -16.49 4.41 -15.26
CA ASN A 449 -15.44 3.50 -14.83
C ASN A 449 -14.09 3.95 -15.41
N VAL A 450 -13.24 4.49 -14.56
CA VAL A 450 -11.94 5.05 -14.97
C VAL A 450 -10.92 3.98 -15.32
N GLU A 451 -11.06 2.75 -14.81
CA GLU A 451 -10.19 1.64 -15.17
C GLU A 451 -10.26 1.29 -16.66
N LYS A 452 -11.44 1.49 -17.27
CA LYS A 452 -11.73 1.21 -18.68
C LYS A 452 -11.70 2.43 -19.59
N SER A 453 -11.29 3.58 -19.08
CA SER A 453 -11.48 4.84 -19.79
C SER A 453 -10.19 5.63 -19.91
N ARG A 454 -9.97 6.20 -21.09
CA ARG A 454 -8.86 7.12 -21.35
C ARG A 454 -9.08 8.44 -20.61
N LEU A 455 -8.00 9.12 -20.27
CA LEU A 455 -8.02 10.37 -19.51
C LEU A 455 -8.88 11.46 -20.19
N ASP A 456 -8.91 11.53 -21.53
CA ASP A 456 -9.75 12.49 -22.25
C ASP A 456 -11.25 12.26 -22.03
N LYS A 457 -11.70 10.98 -21.99
CA LYS A 457 -13.07 10.62 -21.66
C LYS A 457 -13.39 10.92 -20.19
N ILE A 458 -12.46 10.61 -19.29
CA ILE A 458 -12.58 10.89 -17.86
C ILE A 458 -12.80 12.38 -17.64
N LEU A 459 -11.94 13.21 -18.24
CA LEU A 459 -12.01 14.67 -18.16
C LEU A 459 -13.16 15.29 -18.97
N SER A 460 -13.79 14.55 -19.88
CA SER A 460 -15.01 14.99 -20.57
C SER A 460 -16.30 14.63 -19.83
N ASN A 461 -16.23 13.70 -18.87
CA ASN A 461 -17.39 13.29 -18.09
C ASN A 461 -17.81 14.38 -17.08
N ASP A 462 -19.08 14.79 -17.11
CA ASP A 462 -19.56 15.92 -16.33
C ASP A 462 -19.60 15.64 -14.81
N GLU A 463 -19.87 14.42 -14.38
CA GLU A 463 -19.86 14.06 -12.95
C GLU A 463 -18.43 14.08 -12.39
N ILE A 464 -17.46 13.56 -13.15
CA ILE A 464 -16.05 13.59 -12.75
C ILE A 464 -15.51 15.02 -12.76
N LYS A 465 -15.83 15.85 -13.75
CA LYS A 465 -15.47 17.28 -13.75
C LYS A 465 -16.03 17.99 -12.53
N THR A 466 -17.28 17.72 -12.21
CA THR A 466 -17.96 18.29 -11.04
C THR A 466 -17.23 17.91 -9.75
N LEU A 467 -16.84 16.65 -9.62
CA LEU A 467 -16.09 16.14 -8.47
C LEU A 467 -14.70 16.80 -8.35
N ILE A 468 -13.92 16.83 -9.44
CA ILE A 468 -12.60 17.49 -9.47
C ILE A 468 -12.71 18.97 -9.11
N THR A 469 -13.71 19.68 -9.67
CA THR A 469 -13.92 21.10 -9.40
C THR A 469 -14.34 21.34 -7.95
N ALA A 470 -15.18 20.47 -7.37
CA ALA A 470 -15.60 20.57 -5.98
C ALA A 470 -14.41 20.38 -5.02
N LEU A 471 -13.54 19.41 -5.30
CA LEU A 471 -12.34 19.13 -4.48
C LEU A 471 -11.28 20.24 -4.59
N GLY A 472 -11.10 20.82 -5.78
CA GLY A 472 -10.16 21.91 -6.01
C GLY A 472 -8.69 21.51 -6.11
N ALA A 473 -8.36 20.22 -5.94
CA ALA A 473 -6.98 19.73 -5.86
C ALA A 473 -6.35 19.33 -7.21
N GLY A 474 -7.11 19.40 -8.33
CA GLY A 474 -6.63 18.90 -9.63
C GLY A 474 -6.78 17.38 -9.76
N ILE A 475 -6.14 16.77 -10.75
CA ILE A 475 -6.22 15.32 -11.04
C ILE A 475 -4.93 14.81 -11.69
N GLY A 476 -4.50 13.60 -11.30
CA GLY A 476 -3.33 12.90 -11.86
C GLY A 476 -2.01 13.46 -11.33
N GLU A 477 -0.92 12.71 -11.56
CA GLU A 477 0.40 12.94 -10.96
C GLU A 477 0.97 14.36 -11.20
N SER A 478 0.67 14.97 -12.34
CA SER A 478 1.26 16.26 -12.73
C SER A 478 0.47 17.49 -12.28
N GLU A 479 -0.82 17.35 -11.98
CA GLU A 479 -1.71 18.48 -11.68
C GLU A 479 -2.38 18.37 -10.29
N PHE A 480 -2.33 17.21 -9.65
CA PHE A 480 -2.88 17.01 -8.31
C PHE A 480 -1.99 17.69 -7.26
N ASP A 481 -2.62 18.44 -6.37
CA ASP A 481 -1.95 19.14 -5.27
C ASP A 481 -2.85 19.05 -4.03
N ILE A 482 -2.46 18.18 -3.10
CA ILE A 482 -3.19 17.93 -1.85
C ILE A 482 -3.40 19.20 -1.02
N ALA A 483 -2.44 20.15 -1.08
CA ALA A 483 -2.53 21.40 -0.34
C ALA A 483 -3.66 22.31 -0.82
N LYS A 484 -4.18 22.09 -2.04
CA LYS A 484 -5.32 22.81 -2.59
C LYS A 484 -6.66 22.13 -2.32
N CYS A 485 -6.65 20.95 -1.68
CA CYS A 485 -7.89 20.24 -1.36
C CYS A 485 -8.75 21.08 -0.42
N ARG A 486 -10.01 21.28 -0.79
CA ARG A 486 -10.95 22.14 -0.04
C ARG A 486 -11.57 21.43 1.16
N TYR A 487 -11.46 20.11 1.25
CA TYR A 487 -12.07 19.27 2.29
C TYR A 487 -11.06 18.21 2.73
N HIS A 488 -10.72 18.18 4.01
CA HIS A 488 -9.88 17.13 4.58
C HIS A 488 -10.68 15.91 5.06
N LYS A 489 -12.00 15.91 4.83
CA LYS A 489 -12.84 14.76 5.05
C LYS A 489 -13.84 14.60 3.89
N ILE A 490 -13.59 13.60 3.06
CA ILE A 490 -14.41 13.28 1.89
C ILE A 490 -15.14 11.98 2.22
N ILE A 491 -16.47 12.03 2.28
CA ILE A 491 -17.32 10.95 2.78
C ILE A 491 -18.18 10.42 1.65
N ILE A 492 -17.97 9.17 1.26
CA ILE A 492 -18.81 8.45 0.30
C ILE A 492 -20.04 7.97 1.03
N MET A 493 -21.21 8.40 0.59
CA MET A 493 -22.51 8.05 1.18
C MET A 493 -23.43 7.53 0.08
N THR A 494 -23.51 6.21 -0.07
CA THR A 494 -24.26 5.47 -1.07
C THR A 494 -25.33 4.62 -0.41
N ASP A 495 -26.34 4.22 -1.18
CA ASP A 495 -27.40 3.32 -0.75
C ASP A 495 -26.83 1.95 -0.34
N ALA A 496 -27.54 1.22 0.51
CA ALA A 496 -27.13 -0.11 1.00
C ALA A 496 -27.52 -1.25 0.04
N ASP A 497 -27.68 -0.95 -1.23
CA ASP A 497 -28.04 -1.90 -2.28
C ASP A 497 -26.85 -2.22 -3.21
N VAL A 498 -27.09 -3.06 -4.21
CA VAL A 498 -26.06 -3.48 -5.20
C VAL A 498 -25.58 -2.32 -6.07
N ASP A 499 -26.46 -1.35 -6.38
CA ASP A 499 -26.11 -0.18 -7.19
C ASP A 499 -25.26 0.80 -6.40
N GLY A 500 -25.62 1.07 -5.13
CA GLY A 500 -24.81 1.88 -4.23
C GLY A 500 -23.44 1.28 -3.95
N SER A 501 -23.36 -0.03 -3.78
CA SER A 501 -22.08 -0.75 -3.67
C SER A 501 -21.21 -0.59 -4.93
N HIS A 502 -21.83 -0.62 -6.12
CA HIS A 502 -21.12 -0.39 -7.37
C HIS A 502 -20.64 1.06 -7.51
N ILE A 503 -21.46 2.05 -7.15
CA ILE A 503 -21.08 3.48 -7.16
C ILE A 503 -19.91 3.72 -6.19
N ARG A 504 -19.96 3.14 -5.00
CA ARG A 504 -18.85 3.18 -4.04
C ARG A 504 -17.57 2.61 -4.64
N THR A 505 -17.63 1.45 -5.29
CA THR A 505 -16.47 0.84 -5.94
C THR A 505 -15.91 1.71 -7.07
N LEU A 506 -16.76 2.33 -7.89
CA LEU A 506 -16.36 3.26 -8.94
C LEU A 506 -15.63 4.49 -8.37
N LEU A 507 -16.14 5.06 -7.27
CA LEU A 507 -15.53 6.20 -6.59
C LEU A 507 -14.18 5.79 -5.97
N LEU A 508 -14.10 4.65 -5.30
CA LEU A 508 -12.84 4.13 -4.76
C LEU A 508 -11.79 3.91 -5.87
N THR A 509 -12.21 3.34 -7.01
CA THR A 509 -11.34 3.18 -8.18
C THR A 509 -10.82 4.54 -8.68
N PHE A 510 -11.70 5.55 -8.77
CA PHE A 510 -11.32 6.90 -9.17
C PHE A 510 -10.30 7.52 -8.22
N PHE A 511 -10.54 7.49 -6.91
CA PHE A 511 -9.62 8.04 -5.92
C PHE A 511 -8.29 7.29 -5.90
N PHE A 512 -8.32 5.97 -5.95
CA PHE A 512 -7.11 5.15 -5.99
C PHE A 512 -6.22 5.45 -7.21
N ARG A 513 -6.82 5.56 -8.41
CA ARG A 513 -6.07 5.76 -9.66
C ARG A 513 -5.60 7.19 -9.88
N TYR A 514 -6.34 8.19 -9.42
CA TYR A 514 -6.11 9.59 -9.82
C TYR A 514 -5.84 10.54 -8.66
N MET A 515 -6.13 10.15 -7.42
CA MET A 515 -5.93 10.96 -6.22
C MET A 515 -5.49 10.09 -5.01
N PRO A 516 -4.46 9.22 -5.16
CA PRO A 516 -4.05 8.29 -4.09
C PRO A 516 -3.61 9.01 -2.80
N GLU A 517 -3.10 10.23 -2.92
CA GLU A 517 -2.70 11.03 -1.77
C GLU A 517 -3.87 11.35 -0.82
N LEU A 518 -5.12 11.40 -1.30
CA LEU A 518 -6.29 11.57 -0.43
C LEU A 518 -6.49 10.36 0.50
N ILE A 519 -6.18 9.16 0.02
CA ILE A 519 -6.21 7.94 0.83
C ILE A 519 -5.02 7.94 1.80
N ALA A 520 -3.82 8.20 1.29
CA ALA A 520 -2.59 8.21 2.09
C ALA A 520 -2.62 9.23 3.25
N ASN A 521 -3.26 10.40 3.04
CA ASN A 521 -3.44 11.41 4.08
C ASN A 521 -4.68 11.17 4.96
N GLY A 522 -5.43 10.08 4.74
CA GLY A 522 -6.59 9.71 5.54
C GLY A 522 -7.80 10.63 5.36
N TYR A 523 -7.96 11.24 4.18
CA TYR A 523 -9.07 12.17 3.90
C TYR A 523 -10.32 11.47 3.36
N LEU A 524 -10.24 10.20 2.97
CA LEU A 524 -11.34 9.46 2.36
C LEU A 524 -12.04 8.55 3.38
N TYR A 525 -13.37 8.63 3.43
CA TYR A 525 -14.22 7.87 4.36
C TYR A 525 -15.44 7.30 3.64
N ILE A 526 -16.01 6.24 4.22
CA ILE A 526 -17.28 5.64 3.82
C ILE A 526 -18.25 5.79 5.00
N ALA A 527 -19.40 6.42 4.75
CA ALA A 527 -20.47 6.51 5.74
C ALA A 527 -21.11 5.14 5.98
N GLN A 528 -21.47 4.88 7.22
CA GLN A 528 -22.17 3.66 7.66
C GLN A 528 -23.57 4.03 8.12
N PRO A 529 -24.56 4.16 7.21
CA PRO A 529 -25.95 4.40 7.61
C PRO A 529 -26.56 3.13 8.24
N PRO A 530 -27.58 3.27 9.12
CA PRO A 530 -28.28 2.12 9.67
C PRO A 530 -29.06 1.37 8.60
N LEU A 531 -29.13 0.05 8.74
CA LEU A 531 -29.92 -0.83 7.87
C LEU A 531 -31.38 -0.91 8.31
N TYR A 532 -31.65 -0.71 9.60
CA TYR A 532 -32.97 -0.88 10.19
C TYR A 532 -33.38 0.29 11.07
N ASN A 533 -34.65 0.67 10.95
CA ASN A 533 -35.37 1.55 11.88
C ASN A 533 -36.39 0.71 12.64
N ILE A 534 -36.27 0.68 13.96
CA ILE A 534 -37.13 -0.13 14.85
C ILE A 534 -37.89 0.82 15.74
N LYS A 535 -39.22 0.88 15.58
CA LYS A 535 -40.10 1.69 16.40
C LYS A 535 -40.81 0.83 17.45
N ALA A 536 -40.67 1.18 18.72
CA ALA A 536 -41.33 0.54 19.84
C ALA A 536 -42.20 1.57 20.59
N GLY A 537 -43.44 1.69 20.19
CA GLY A 537 -44.35 2.72 20.71
C GLY A 537 -43.91 4.13 20.28
N LYS A 538 -43.44 4.95 21.23
CA LYS A 538 -42.90 6.31 20.96
C LYS A 538 -41.39 6.35 20.80
N GLU A 539 -40.70 5.27 21.10
CA GLU A 539 -39.24 5.20 21.02
C GLU A 539 -38.80 4.66 19.66
N GLN A 540 -37.68 5.16 19.17
CA GLN A 540 -37.09 4.79 17.89
C GLN A 540 -35.64 4.36 18.11
N TYR A 541 -35.28 3.22 17.51
CA TYR A 541 -33.96 2.63 17.58
C TYR A 541 -33.45 2.36 16.17
N TYR A 542 -32.13 2.38 16.01
CA TYR A 542 -31.47 2.05 14.76
C TYR A 542 -30.59 0.83 14.95
N ALA A 543 -30.51 -0.03 13.93
CA ALA A 543 -29.58 -1.17 13.91
C ALA A 543 -28.79 -1.17 12.60
N TYR A 544 -27.51 -1.49 12.71
CA TYR A 544 -26.55 -1.46 11.63
C TYR A 544 -26.24 -2.86 11.09
N SER A 545 -26.69 -3.92 11.77
CA SER A 545 -26.59 -5.31 11.32
C SER A 545 -27.85 -6.12 11.69
N ASP A 546 -27.97 -7.32 11.13
CA ASP A 546 -29.04 -8.27 11.47
C ASP A 546 -28.95 -8.72 12.92
N GLU A 547 -27.74 -8.92 13.45
CA GLU A 547 -27.49 -9.31 14.84
C GLU A 547 -27.94 -8.22 15.80
N GLU A 548 -27.62 -6.95 15.50
CA GLU A 548 -28.06 -5.80 16.33
C GLU A 548 -29.59 -5.66 16.32
N ARG A 549 -30.21 -5.81 15.14
CA ARG A 549 -31.68 -5.82 15.02
C ARG A 549 -32.29 -6.90 15.93
N ASP A 550 -31.79 -8.14 15.83
CA ASP A 550 -32.33 -9.27 16.57
C ASP A 550 -32.09 -9.14 18.08
N ALA A 551 -30.94 -8.55 18.47
CA ALA A 551 -30.62 -8.25 19.86
C ALA A 551 -31.56 -7.17 20.44
N LEU A 552 -31.87 -6.12 19.65
CA LEU A 552 -32.81 -5.08 20.05
C LEU A 552 -34.24 -5.62 20.17
N ILE A 553 -34.70 -6.42 19.21
CA ILE A 553 -36.04 -7.03 19.23
C ILE A 553 -36.24 -7.93 20.44
N LYS A 554 -35.21 -8.66 20.88
CA LYS A 554 -35.25 -9.49 22.10
C LYS A 554 -35.46 -8.68 23.38
N LYS A 555 -35.03 -7.43 23.41
CA LYS A 555 -35.12 -6.53 24.56
C LYS A 555 -36.42 -5.74 24.60
N LEU A 556 -37.12 -5.64 23.47
CA LEU A 556 -38.34 -4.83 23.32
C LEU A 556 -39.61 -5.68 23.40
N ASP A 557 -40.75 -5.06 23.77
CA ASP A 557 -42.06 -5.73 23.77
C ASP A 557 -42.52 -5.98 22.33
N LYS A 558 -42.47 -7.24 21.90
CA LYS A 558 -42.77 -7.69 20.54
C LYS A 558 -44.16 -7.28 20.03
N SER A 559 -45.09 -6.99 20.93
CA SER A 559 -46.46 -6.60 20.54
C SER A 559 -46.59 -5.17 20.00
N LYS A 560 -45.56 -4.34 20.15
CA LYS A 560 -45.54 -2.91 19.79
C LYS A 560 -44.39 -2.52 18.88
N VAL A 561 -43.62 -3.50 18.33
CA VAL A 561 -42.47 -3.24 17.50
C VAL A 561 -42.86 -3.22 16.03
N SER A 562 -42.51 -2.13 15.34
CA SER A 562 -42.54 -2.02 13.87
C SER A 562 -41.11 -1.90 13.36
N ILE A 563 -40.73 -2.71 12.37
CA ILE A 563 -39.39 -2.75 11.80
C ILE A 563 -39.50 -2.27 10.34
N GLN A 564 -38.68 -1.29 10.00
CA GLN A 564 -38.49 -0.84 8.64
C GLN A 564 -37.03 -1.11 8.24
N ARG A 565 -36.83 -1.87 7.15
CA ARG A 565 -35.52 -1.99 6.51
C ARG A 565 -35.37 -0.84 5.52
N TYR A 566 -34.28 -0.08 5.64
CA TYR A 566 -33.97 0.94 4.65
C TYR A 566 -33.32 0.27 3.43
N LYS A 567 -33.87 0.54 2.26
CA LYS A 567 -33.32 0.11 0.96
C LYS A 567 -32.40 1.16 0.37
N GLY A 568 -32.61 2.43 0.71
CA GLY A 568 -31.79 3.55 0.26
C GLY A 568 -31.90 4.75 1.18
N LEU A 569 -30.91 5.64 1.09
CA LEU A 569 -30.82 6.89 1.87
C LEU A 569 -31.97 7.85 1.59
N GLY A 570 -32.60 7.75 0.40
CA GLY A 570 -33.76 8.53 0.02
C GLY A 570 -35.02 8.20 0.84
N GLU A 571 -35.07 7.07 1.57
CA GLU A 571 -36.16 6.71 2.48
C GLU A 571 -36.02 7.37 3.86
N MET A 572 -34.87 7.96 4.15
CA MET A 572 -34.59 8.67 5.40
C MET A 572 -35.00 10.15 5.26
N ASN A 573 -35.71 10.65 6.25
CA ASN A 573 -35.95 12.09 6.33
C ASN A 573 -34.67 12.83 6.79
N PRO A 574 -34.56 14.16 6.64
CA PRO A 574 -33.37 14.93 6.99
C PRO A 574 -32.90 14.75 8.44
N GLU A 575 -33.83 14.65 9.40
CA GLU A 575 -33.52 14.48 10.82
C GLU A 575 -32.92 13.10 11.09
N GLN A 576 -33.49 12.05 10.51
CA GLN A 576 -32.97 10.67 10.63
C GLN A 576 -31.58 10.56 10.03
N LEU A 577 -31.36 11.16 8.84
CA LEU A 577 -30.06 11.13 8.18
C LEU A 577 -29.01 11.89 8.98
N TRP A 578 -29.38 13.02 9.59
CA TRP A 578 -28.51 13.74 10.50
C TRP A 578 -28.13 12.90 11.72
N GLU A 579 -29.15 12.42 12.47
CA GLU A 579 -28.93 11.73 13.74
C GLU A 579 -28.10 10.45 13.63
N THR A 580 -28.16 9.76 12.50
CA THR A 580 -27.56 8.44 12.33
C THR A 580 -26.26 8.44 11.52
N THR A 581 -26.13 9.39 10.57
CA THR A 581 -25.09 9.29 9.52
C THR A 581 -24.26 10.57 9.36
N MET A 582 -24.77 11.73 9.76
CA MET A 582 -24.09 13.01 9.51
C MET A 582 -23.64 13.72 10.79
N ASP A 583 -24.27 13.49 11.95
CA ASP A 583 -23.88 14.08 13.22
C ASP A 583 -22.50 13.56 13.65
N PRO A 584 -21.48 14.43 13.77
CA PRO A 584 -20.12 14.02 14.14
C PRO A 584 -20.01 13.25 15.46
N GLU A 585 -20.95 13.47 16.39
CA GLU A 585 -20.93 12.82 17.71
C GLU A 585 -21.55 11.40 17.68
N LYS A 586 -22.37 11.07 16.67
CA LYS A 586 -23.14 9.81 16.65
C LYS A 586 -22.84 8.92 15.46
N ARG A 587 -22.40 9.51 14.34
CA ARG A 587 -22.14 8.78 13.09
C ARG A 587 -20.98 7.81 13.22
N THR A 588 -21.07 6.73 12.45
CA THR A 588 -19.96 5.81 12.21
C THR A 588 -19.40 6.03 10.82
N LEU A 589 -18.10 6.26 10.71
CA LEU A 589 -17.35 6.39 9.46
C LEU A 589 -16.27 5.33 9.40
N LEU A 590 -16.17 4.65 8.26
CA LEU A 590 -15.05 3.78 7.95
C LEU A 590 -14.00 4.60 7.18
N GLN A 591 -12.81 4.77 7.73
CA GLN A 591 -11.70 5.41 7.02
C GLN A 591 -11.16 4.45 5.97
N VAL A 592 -10.95 4.94 4.75
CA VAL A 592 -10.32 4.17 3.68
C VAL A 592 -8.81 4.22 3.87
N THR A 593 -8.20 3.06 4.03
CA THR A 593 -6.75 2.90 4.16
C THR A 593 -6.21 2.07 3.00
N LEU A 594 -4.96 2.28 2.65
CA LEU A 594 -4.24 1.52 1.63
C LEU A 594 -3.10 0.76 2.30
N GLU A 595 -3.34 -0.50 2.64
CA GLU A 595 -2.36 -1.36 3.31
C GLU A 595 -1.35 -1.94 2.32
N ASP A 596 -1.83 -2.39 1.17
CA ASP A 596 -1.05 -2.98 0.09
C ASP A 596 -1.47 -2.40 -1.27
N GLU A 597 -0.56 -1.65 -1.89
CA GLU A 597 -0.82 -0.99 -3.17
C GLU A 597 -0.85 -1.99 -4.34
N VAL A 598 -0.03 -3.05 -4.28
CA VAL A 598 0.03 -4.09 -5.31
C VAL A 598 -1.26 -4.89 -5.34
N GLU A 599 -1.75 -5.31 -4.16
CA GLU A 599 -3.02 -6.02 -4.06
C GLU A 599 -4.19 -5.14 -4.48
N ALA A 600 -4.22 -3.88 -4.05
CA ALA A 600 -5.27 -2.96 -4.44
C ALA A 600 -5.29 -2.78 -5.97
N ASP A 601 -4.13 -2.64 -6.63
CA ASP A 601 -4.02 -2.59 -8.08
C ASP A 601 -4.56 -3.86 -8.74
N GLU A 602 -4.20 -5.04 -8.22
CA GLU A 602 -4.68 -6.32 -8.72
C GLU A 602 -6.20 -6.44 -8.59
N VAL A 603 -6.74 -6.15 -7.40
CA VAL A 603 -8.18 -6.23 -7.12
C VAL A 603 -8.97 -5.25 -7.99
N PHE A 604 -8.54 -3.98 -8.10
CA PHE A 604 -9.22 -3.02 -8.98
C PHE A 604 -9.13 -3.43 -10.45
N SER A 605 -7.99 -3.94 -10.91
CA SER A 605 -7.81 -4.45 -12.28
C SER A 605 -8.72 -5.65 -12.57
N ILE A 606 -8.88 -6.58 -11.63
CA ILE A 606 -9.77 -7.74 -11.76
C ILE A 606 -11.25 -7.31 -11.75
N LEU A 607 -11.65 -6.53 -10.76
CA LEU A 607 -13.05 -6.18 -10.55
C LEU A 607 -13.56 -5.16 -11.56
N MET A 608 -12.75 -4.17 -11.90
CA MET A 608 -13.14 -3.01 -12.70
C MET A 608 -12.57 -3.03 -14.12
N GLY A 609 -11.59 -3.89 -14.42
CA GLY A 609 -10.98 -4.04 -15.75
C GLY A 609 -11.89 -4.72 -16.78
N ASP A 610 -11.40 -4.88 -18.02
CA ASP A 610 -12.18 -5.43 -19.14
C ASP A 610 -12.27 -6.96 -19.13
N ALA A 611 -11.31 -7.67 -18.54
CA ALA A 611 -11.25 -9.12 -18.50
C ALA A 611 -12.40 -9.71 -17.66
N VAL A 612 -13.21 -10.57 -18.27
CA VAL A 612 -14.38 -11.17 -17.59
C VAL A 612 -13.99 -12.39 -16.76
N GLU A 613 -13.12 -13.25 -17.29
CA GLU A 613 -12.79 -14.52 -16.65
C GLU A 613 -12.08 -14.37 -15.29
N PRO A 614 -11.09 -13.48 -15.11
CA PRO A 614 -10.49 -13.24 -13.80
C PRO A 614 -11.51 -12.75 -12.76
N ARG A 615 -12.42 -11.87 -13.17
CA ARG A 615 -13.49 -11.37 -12.31
C ARG A 615 -14.46 -12.48 -11.88
N ARG A 616 -14.84 -13.35 -12.82
CA ARG A 616 -15.70 -14.50 -12.53
C ARG A 616 -15.04 -15.43 -11.51
N LYS A 617 -13.78 -15.77 -11.75
CA LYS A 617 -13.00 -16.61 -10.84
C LYS A 617 -12.88 -16.00 -9.45
N PHE A 618 -12.58 -14.70 -9.36
CA PHE A 618 -12.53 -13.97 -8.10
C PHE A 618 -13.86 -14.05 -7.33
N ILE A 619 -14.99 -13.86 -8.02
CA ILE A 619 -16.33 -13.96 -7.41
C ILE A 619 -16.61 -15.39 -6.92
N GLU A 620 -16.27 -16.40 -7.71
CA GLU A 620 -16.47 -17.82 -7.34
C GLU A 620 -15.61 -18.20 -6.11
N GLU A 621 -14.36 -17.78 -6.05
CA GLU A 621 -13.43 -18.04 -4.95
C GLU A 621 -13.84 -17.34 -3.65
N ASN A 622 -14.40 -16.14 -3.73
CA ASN A 622 -14.78 -15.31 -2.58
C ASN A 622 -16.28 -15.37 -2.25
N ALA A 623 -17.06 -16.21 -2.93
CA ALA A 623 -18.52 -16.32 -2.72
C ALA A 623 -18.90 -16.70 -1.27
N HIS A 624 -18.02 -17.38 -0.56
CA HIS A 624 -18.21 -17.78 0.85
C HIS A 624 -18.10 -16.60 1.84
N MET A 625 -17.54 -15.45 1.42
CA MET A 625 -17.41 -14.24 2.24
C MET A 625 -18.63 -13.31 2.12
N VAL A 626 -19.59 -13.64 1.26
CA VAL A 626 -20.78 -12.81 1.07
C VAL A 626 -21.78 -13.07 2.19
N GLU A 627 -21.98 -12.08 3.05
CA GLU A 627 -22.88 -12.18 4.20
C GLU A 627 -24.31 -11.74 3.88
N ASN A 628 -24.50 -10.83 2.90
CA ASN A 628 -25.81 -10.27 2.55
C ASN A 628 -26.05 -10.38 1.04
N LEU A 629 -26.74 -11.43 0.62
CA LEU A 629 -27.30 -11.52 -0.72
C LEU A 629 -28.70 -10.84 -0.71
N ASP A 630 -28.87 -9.80 -1.51
CA ASP A 630 -30.18 -9.23 -1.78
C ASP A 630 -30.89 -10.15 -2.80
N LEU A 631 -31.60 -11.16 -2.27
CA LEU A 631 -32.36 -12.14 -3.05
C LEU A 631 -33.82 -11.70 -3.17
#